data_31192876b82c1f584bc464d535564483
#
_entry.id   31192876b82c1f584bc464d535564483
#
_cell.length_a   1.000
_cell.length_b   1.000
_cell.length_c   1.000
_cell.angle_alpha   90.00
_cell.angle_beta   90.00
_cell.angle_gamma   90.00
#
_symmetry.space_group_name_H-M   'P 1'
#
loop_
_entity.id
_entity.type
_entity.pdbx_description
1 polymer ?
#
loop_
_entity_poly.entity_id
_entity_poly.type
_entity_poly.pdbx_seq_one_letter_code
_entity_poly.pdbx_strand_id
1 'polypeptide(L)'
;MVEALLDSGATGLVMSSKFARKKGFKLKKLERPMQVRNMDRSFNREGPIENTMEVNVYYKGHVERIEIDVMEGQKWGVILGMPWLARHNPEINWKTGEVKMMRCLEECEKQWRPVQGKLGWEKQKEEEAKEKAEKRKEEKEKKKKQKRGGTVEVRKIAKDWEI
;
A
#
# COMPACT_ATOMS: atom_id res chain seq x y z
N MET A 1 -5.12 0.12 0.04
CA MET A 1 -4.40 1.17 -0.71
C MET A 1 -2.92 0.84 -0.71
N VAL A 2 -2.19 1.37 -1.66
CA VAL A 2 -0.73 1.28 -1.77
C VAL A 2 -0.21 2.67 -2.03
N GLU A 3 0.96 2.97 -1.49
CA GLU A 3 1.70 4.18 -1.87
C GLU A 3 2.44 3.89 -3.17
N ALA A 4 2.23 4.74 -4.17
CA ALA A 4 2.93 4.68 -5.44
C ALA A 4 3.96 5.82 -5.50
N LEU A 5 5.17 5.49 -5.92
CA LEU A 5 6.20 6.47 -6.24
C LEU A 5 6.00 6.92 -7.69
N LEU A 6 5.92 8.22 -7.93
CA LEU A 6 6.04 8.81 -9.26
C LEU A 6 7.51 9.06 -9.53
N ASP A 7 8.09 8.38 -10.52
CA ASP A 7 9.53 8.42 -10.77
C ASP A 7 9.80 8.68 -12.25
N SER A 8 10.18 9.90 -12.58
CA SER A 8 10.54 10.29 -13.95
C SER A 8 11.85 9.64 -14.45
N GLY A 9 12.66 9.10 -13.55
CA GLY A 9 13.89 8.36 -13.87
C GLY A 9 13.64 6.88 -14.19
N ALA A 10 12.48 6.34 -13.81
CA ALA A 10 12.12 4.96 -14.11
C ALA A 10 11.56 4.84 -15.54
N THR A 11 12.08 3.88 -16.31
CA THR A 11 11.68 3.62 -17.71
C THR A 11 10.51 2.65 -17.84
N GLY A 12 9.97 2.14 -16.72
CA GLY A 12 8.88 1.17 -16.68
C GLY A 12 7.89 1.44 -15.55
N LEU A 13 6.91 0.57 -15.48
CA LEU A 13 5.91 0.50 -14.42
C LEU A 13 6.23 -0.74 -13.59
N VAL A 14 6.50 -0.58 -12.32
CA VAL A 14 7.00 -1.68 -11.49
C VAL A 14 6.19 -1.84 -10.22
N MET A 15 5.86 -3.09 -9.89
CA MET A 15 5.27 -3.48 -8.61
C MET A 15 6.24 -4.35 -7.81
N SER A 16 6.29 -4.10 -6.52
CA SER A 16 7.04 -4.97 -5.60
C SER A 16 6.45 -6.37 -5.58
N SER A 17 7.27 -7.39 -5.80
CA SER A 17 6.87 -8.79 -5.69
C SER A 17 6.32 -9.15 -4.31
N LYS A 18 6.90 -8.56 -3.25
CA LYS A 18 6.40 -8.69 -1.88
C LYS A 18 4.98 -8.15 -1.75
N PHE A 19 4.69 -7.00 -2.38
CA PHE A 19 3.35 -6.43 -2.39
C PHE A 19 2.39 -7.27 -3.22
N ALA A 20 2.79 -7.71 -4.40
CA ALA A 20 1.98 -8.58 -5.27
C ALA A 20 1.59 -9.89 -4.57
N ARG A 21 2.55 -10.56 -3.93
CA ARG A 21 2.31 -11.79 -3.13
C ARG A 21 1.37 -11.54 -1.95
N LYS A 22 1.61 -10.46 -1.19
CA LYS A 22 0.76 -10.11 -0.03
C LYS A 22 -0.70 -9.88 -0.43
N LYS A 23 -0.94 -9.38 -1.64
CA LYS A 23 -2.28 -9.10 -2.16
C LYS A 23 -2.88 -10.28 -2.96
N GLY A 24 -2.14 -11.36 -3.14
CA GLY A 24 -2.61 -12.55 -3.85
C GLY A 24 -2.84 -12.33 -5.35
N PHE A 25 -2.11 -11.39 -5.96
CA PHE A 25 -2.25 -11.13 -7.38
C PHE A 25 -1.73 -12.30 -8.22
N LYS A 26 -2.44 -12.58 -9.32
CA LYS A 26 -2.00 -13.59 -10.29
C LYS A 26 -0.91 -13.00 -11.19
N LEU A 27 0.25 -13.62 -11.15
CA LEU A 27 1.38 -13.23 -11.98
C LEU A 27 1.33 -14.00 -13.31
N LYS A 28 1.74 -13.31 -14.38
CA LYS A 28 1.94 -13.88 -15.70
C LYS A 28 3.46 -13.93 -15.95
N LYS A 29 3.99 -15.10 -16.22
CA LYS A 29 5.40 -15.25 -16.51
C LYS A 29 5.71 -14.66 -17.89
N LEU A 30 6.78 -13.89 -17.98
CA LEU A 30 7.30 -13.38 -19.24
C LEU A 30 7.96 -14.51 -20.04
N GLU A 31 7.78 -14.50 -21.36
CA GLU A 31 8.47 -15.47 -22.25
C GLU A 31 9.99 -15.29 -22.19
N ARG A 32 10.43 -14.04 -22.06
CA ARG A 32 11.84 -13.68 -21.93
C ARG A 32 12.03 -12.77 -20.72
N PRO A 33 12.87 -13.13 -19.75
CA PRO A 33 13.20 -12.27 -18.62
C PRO A 33 13.79 -10.94 -19.08
N MET A 34 13.38 -9.86 -18.43
CA MET A 34 13.79 -8.51 -18.77
C MET A 34 14.89 -8.04 -17.82
N GLN A 35 16.08 -7.71 -18.36
CA GLN A 35 17.19 -7.21 -17.54
C GLN A 35 16.91 -5.79 -17.08
N VAL A 36 17.05 -5.55 -15.80
CA VAL A 36 16.92 -4.23 -15.18
C VAL A 36 18.31 -3.65 -14.93
N ARG A 37 18.48 -2.41 -15.35
CA ARG A 37 19.69 -1.61 -15.08
C ARG A 37 19.38 -0.50 -14.09
N ASN A 38 20.24 -0.32 -13.12
CA ASN A 38 20.22 0.81 -12.20
C ASN A 38 20.74 2.08 -12.89
N MET A 39 20.59 3.24 -12.24
CA MET A 39 21.08 4.53 -12.77
C MET A 39 22.58 4.53 -13.06
N ASP A 40 23.37 3.81 -12.29
CA ASP A 40 24.82 3.64 -12.49
C ASP A 40 25.17 2.62 -13.58
N ARG A 41 24.18 2.16 -14.35
CA ARG A 41 24.29 1.14 -15.41
C ARG A 41 24.61 -0.28 -14.90
N SER A 42 24.76 -0.50 -13.62
CA SER A 42 24.87 -1.85 -13.05
C SER A 42 23.59 -2.63 -13.26
N PHE A 43 23.69 -3.95 -13.26
CA PHE A 43 22.50 -4.80 -13.25
C PHE A 43 21.87 -4.81 -11.86
N ASN A 44 20.54 -4.90 -11.84
CA ASN A 44 19.83 -5.08 -10.58
C ASN A 44 20.29 -6.34 -9.87
N ARG A 45 20.67 -6.22 -8.59
CA ARG A 45 21.17 -7.33 -7.78
C ARG A 45 20.13 -8.42 -7.54
N GLU A 46 18.88 -8.05 -7.50
CA GLU A 46 17.75 -8.96 -7.29
C GLU A 46 17.37 -9.76 -8.56
N GLY A 47 18.11 -9.56 -9.64
CA GLY A 47 17.92 -10.27 -10.89
C GLY A 47 16.98 -9.57 -11.88
N PRO A 48 16.62 -10.29 -12.96
CA PRO A 48 15.75 -9.78 -14.00
C PRO A 48 14.28 -9.78 -13.57
N ILE A 49 13.46 -9.05 -14.29
CA ILE A 49 12.01 -9.15 -14.21
C ILE A 49 11.56 -10.39 -14.98
N GLU A 50 10.92 -11.32 -14.29
CA GLU A 50 10.43 -12.57 -14.88
C GLU A 50 8.91 -12.61 -15.00
N ASN A 51 8.22 -11.73 -14.29
CA ASN A 51 6.77 -11.73 -14.21
C ASN A 51 6.18 -10.35 -14.44
N THR A 52 5.01 -10.34 -15.04
CA THR A 52 4.16 -9.17 -15.20
C THR A 52 2.75 -9.47 -14.70
N MET A 53 1.92 -8.47 -14.60
CA MET A 53 0.51 -8.61 -14.25
C MET A 53 -0.31 -7.43 -14.76
N GLU A 54 -1.59 -7.67 -15.00
CA GLU A 54 -2.56 -6.62 -15.29
C GLU A 54 -3.25 -6.16 -14.01
N VAL A 55 -3.32 -4.86 -13.81
CA VAL A 55 -3.99 -4.24 -12.66
C VAL A 55 -4.84 -3.06 -13.07
N ASN A 56 -5.90 -2.80 -12.32
CA ASN A 56 -6.63 -1.56 -12.42
C ASN A 56 -6.05 -0.57 -11.40
N VAL A 57 -5.65 0.58 -11.88
CA VAL A 57 -5.17 1.70 -11.05
C VAL A 57 -6.30 2.70 -10.86
N TYR A 58 -6.55 3.08 -9.62
CA TYR A 58 -7.56 4.06 -9.23
C TYR A 58 -6.92 5.22 -8.50
N TYR A 59 -7.11 6.42 -8.98
CA TYR A 59 -6.62 7.62 -8.31
C TYR A 59 -7.55 8.81 -8.56
N LYS A 60 -8.20 9.34 -7.52
CA LYS A 60 -9.04 10.57 -7.57
C LYS A 60 -9.97 10.64 -8.80
N GLY A 61 -10.70 9.58 -9.10
CA GLY A 61 -11.62 9.51 -10.26
C GLY A 61 -10.98 9.03 -11.56
N HIS A 62 -9.65 9.01 -11.63
CA HIS A 62 -8.94 8.37 -12.72
C HIS A 62 -8.93 6.85 -12.55
N VAL A 63 -9.23 6.14 -13.61
CA VAL A 63 -9.21 4.67 -13.65
C VAL A 63 -8.57 4.22 -14.95
N GLU A 64 -7.63 3.31 -14.84
CA GLU A 64 -7.04 2.68 -16.00
C GLU A 64 -6.64 1.23 -15.72
N ARG A 65 -6.57 0.43 -16.76
CA ARG A 65 -5.99 -0.91 -16.75
C ARG A 65 -4.61 -0.85 -17.33
N ILE A 66 -3.63 -1.28 -16.57
CA ILE A 66 -2.23 -1.29 -16.99
C ILE A 66 -1.60 -2.67 -16.80
N GLU A 67 -0.66 -2.99 -17.63
CA GLU A 67 0.30 -4.06 -17.41
C GLU A 67 1.48 -3.50 -16.63
N ILE A 68 1.88 -4.17 -15.56
CA ILE A 68 2.93 -3.72 -14.66
C ILE A 68 3.91 -4.87 -14.40
N ASP A 69 5.18 -4.57 -14.43
CA ASP A 69 6.25 -5.52 -14.18
C ASP A 69 6.41 -5.80 -12.69
N VAL A 70 6.72 -7.05 -12.34
CA VAL A 70 6.89 -7.45 -10.94
C VAL A 70 8.36 -7.67 -10.66
N MET A 71 8.91 -6.86 -9.75
CA MET A 71 10.33 -6.84 -9.43
C MET A 71 10.60 -7.14 -7.95
N GLU A 72 11.63 -7.92 -7.68
CA GLU A 72 12.13 -8.17 -6.33
C GLU A 72 12.91 -6.97 -5.78
N GLY A 73 13.06 -6.91 -4.44
CA GLY A 73 13.88 -5.91 -3.77
C GLY A 73 13.33 -4.49 -3.73
N GLN A 74 12.14 -4.23 -4.30
CA GLN A 74 11.54 -2.90 -4.30
C GLN A 74 11.04 -2.49 -2.92
N LYS A 75 11.45 -1.29 -2.50
CA LYS A 75 10.97 -0.66 -1.26
C LYS A 75 9.53 -0.16 -1.40
N TRP A 76 9.23 0.46 -2.54
CA TRP A 76 7.91 1.00 -2.83
C TRP A 76 6.97 -0.10 -3.34
N GLY A 77 5.70 -0.04 -2.95
CA GLY A 77 4.71 -1.01 -3.40
C GLY A 77 4.49 -0.96 -4.91
N VAL A 78 4.47 0.25 -5.47
CA VAL A 78 4.31 0.53 -6.91
C VAL A 78 5.21 1.70 -7.29
N ILE A 79 5.82 1.63 -8.46
CA ILE A 79 6.53 2.72 -9.12
C ILE A 79 5.84 3.00 -10.46
N LEU A 80 5.42 4.23 -10.66
CA LEU A 80 4.86 4.73 -11.92
C LEU A 80 5.93 5.58 -12.60
N GLY A 81 6.58 4.99 -13.60
CA GLY A 81 7.69 5.63 -14.30
C GLY A 81 7.28 6.58 -15.42
N MET A 82 8.28 7.00 -16.20
CA MET A 82 8.10 7.97 -17.29
C MET A 82 7.02 7.58 -18.31
N PRO A 83 6.82 6.30 -18.70
CA PRO A 83 5.74 5.96 -19.63
C PRO A 83 4.36 6.34 -19.11
N TRP A 84 4.10 6.15 -17.81
CA TRP A 84 2.86 6.55 -17.19
C TRP A 84 2.74 8.08 -17.07
N LEU A 85 3.81 8.73 -16.63
CA LEU A 85 3.86 10.19 -16.50
C LEU A 85 3.66 10.89 -17.84
N ALA A 86 4.29 10.40 -18.90
CA ALA A 86 4.15 10.96 -20.25
C ALA A 86 2.72 10.77 -20.80
N ARG A 87 2.11 9.60 -20.56
CA ARG A 87 0.75 9.30 -21.03
C ARG A 87 -0.30 10.17 -20.35
N HIS A 88 -0.20 10.36 -19.03
CA HIS A 88 -1.22 11.04 -18.25
C HIS A 88 -0.93 12.51 -17.98
N ASN A 89 0.33 12.93 -18.14
CA ASN A 89 0.81 14.30 -17.96
C ASN A 89 0.17 14.99 -16.73
N PRO A 90 0.28 14.40 -15.52
CA PRO A 90 -0.38 14.94 -14.33
C PRO A 90 0.20 16.31 -13.94
N GLU A 91 -0.62 17.16 -13.35
CA GLU A 91 -0.13 18.35 -12.68
C GLU A 91 0.32 17.99 -11.27
N ILE A 92 1.59 18.27 -10.95
CA ILE A 92 2.20 17.91 -9.66
C ILE A 92 2.57 19.18 -8.92
N ASN A 93 2.01 19.35 -7.72
CA ASN A 93 2.47 20.37 -6.79
C ASN A 93 3.63 19.80 -5.95
N TRP A 94 4.85 20.14 -6.30
CA TRP A 94 6.07 19.63 -5.66
C TRP A 94 6.24 20.04 -4.20
N LYS A 95 5.56 21.12 -3.75
CA LYS A 95 5.59 21.55 -2.33
C LYS A 95 4.70 20.69 -1.45
N THR A 96 3.52 20.32 -1.96
CA THR A 96 2.51 19.58 -1.18
C THR A 96 2.46 18.11 -1.52
N GLY A 97 3.08 17.69 -2.64
CA GLY A 97 2.96 16.34 -3.19
C GLY A 97 1.59 16.05 -3.81
N GLU A 98 0.76 17.08 -3.99
CA GLU A 98 -0.55 16.90 -4.61
C GLU A 98 -0.41 16.61 -6.11
N VAL A 99 -1.14 15.58 -6.58
CA VAL A 99 -1.20 15.19 -7.99
C VAL A 99 -2.63 15.38 -8.50
N LYS A 100 -2.78 16.05 -9.65
CA LYS A 100 -4.06 16.27 -10.33
C LYS A 100 -4.03 15.68 -11.72
N MET A 101 -5.05 14.91 -12.10
CA MET A 101 -5.18 14.21 -13.39
C MET A 101 -5.96 15.04 -14.42
N MET A 102 -5.64 16.35 -14.53
CA MET A 102 -6.39 17.31 -15.35
C MET A 102 -6.14 17.16 -16.86
N ARG A 103 -5.03 16.51 -17.24
CA ARG A 103 -4.60 16.41 -18.66
C ARG A 103 -4.68 14.98 -19.17
N CYS A 104 -5.39 14.13 -18.45
CA CYS A 104 -5.53 12.73 -18.81
C CYS A 104 -6.33 12.56 -20.09
N LEU A 105 -6.04 11.48 -20.83
CA LEU A 105 -6.80 11.11 -22.02
C LEU A 105 -8.27 10.83 -21.66
N GLU A 106 -9.20 11.21 -22.55
CA GLU A 106 -10.64 10.96 -22.38
C GLU A 106 -10.96 9.47 -22.14
N GLU A 107 -10.14 8.58 -22.64
CA GLU A 107 -10.28 7.13 -22.45
C GLU A 107 -10.17 6.71 -20.97
N CYS A 108 -9.41 7.45 -20.17
CA CYS A 108 -9.26 7.18 -18.74
C CYS A 108 -10.52 7.50 -17.95
N GLU A 109 -11.28 8.51 -18.36
CA GLU A 109 -12.57 8.84 -17.76
C GLU A 109 -13.68 7.86 -18.18
N LYS A 110 -13.65 7.37 -19.43
CA LYS A 110 -14.63 6.40 -19.96
C LYS A 110 -14.52 5.02 -19.33
N GLN A 111 -13.37 4.65 -18.80
CA GLN A 111 -13.17 3.37 -18.10
C GLN A 111 -13.75 3.40 -16.68
N TRP A 112 -14.07 4.57 -16.15
CA TRP A 112 -14.74 4.70 -14.88
C TRP A 112 -16.24 4.37 -15.03
N ARG A 113 -16.58 3.10 -14.88
CA ARG A 113 -17.95 2.70 -14.57
C ARG A 113 -18.06 2.64 -13.05
N PRO A 114 -18.92 3.46 -12.40
CA PRO A 114 -19.21 3.25 -11.00
C PRO A 114 -19.71 1.80 -10.87
N VAL A 115 -18.91 0.97 -10.19
CA VAL A 115 -19.40 -0.35 -9.78
C VAL A 115 -20.61 -0.06 -8.90
N GLN A 116 -21.80 -0.48 -9.33
CA GLN A 116 -23.00 -0.38 -8.51
C GLN A 116 -22.73 -1.13 -7.20
N GLY A 117 -22.53 -0.37 -6.13
CA GLY A 117 -22.10 -0.86 -4.83
C GLY A 117 -20.84 -0.15 -4.36
N LYS A 118 -20.65 -0.07 -3.05
CA LYS A 118 -19.43 0.50 -2.46
C LYS A 118 -18.21 -0.12 -3.09
N LEU A 119 -17.31 0.70 -3.63
CA LEU A 119 -16.04 0.27 -4.19
C LEU A 119 -15.35 -0.69 -3.23
N GLY A 120 -14.73 -1.74 -3.72
CA GLY A 120 -14.12 -2.77 -2.87
C GLY A 120 -13.17 -2.22 -1.80
N TRP A 121 -12.49 -1.08 -2.07
CA TRP A 121 -11.66 -0.37 -1.11
C TRP A 121 -12.47 0.40 -0.04
N GLU A 122 -13.71 0.83 -0.33
CA GLU A 122 -14.61 1.43 0.67
C GLU A 122 -15.11 0.37 1.64
N LYS A 123 -15.44 -0.83 1.12
CA LYS A 123 -15.77 -1.98 1.96
C LYS A 123 -14.60 -2.37 2.85
N GLN A 124 -13.38 -2.45 2.29
CA GLN A 124 -12.19 -2.75 3.08
C GLN A 124 -11.90 -1.69 4.14
N LYS A 125 -12.08 -0.40 3.82
CA LYS A 125 -11.94 0.67 4.82
C LYS A 125 -12.97 0.58 5.94
N GLU A 126 -14.21 0.24 5.61
CA GLU A 126 -15.25 0.04 6.62
C GLU A 126 -14.94 -1.19 7.50
N GLU A 127 -14.45 -2.28 6.91
CA GLU A 127 -14.04 -3.48 7.64
C GLU A 127 -12.82 -3.20 8.53
N GLU A 128 -11.79 -2.55 8.01
CA GLU A 128 -10.63 -2.15 8.80
C GLU A 128 -10.99 -1.15 9.92
N ALA A 129 -11.92 -0.24 9.67
CA ALA A 129 -12.39 0.70 10.67
C ALA A 129 -13.20 0.00 11.76
N LYS A 130 -14.03 -0.98 11.40
CA LYS A 130 -14.78 -1.82 12.35
C LYS A 130 -13.83 -2.65 13.20
N GLU A 131 -12.87 -3.31 12.59
CA GLU A 131 -11.86 -4.13 13.30
C GLU A 131 -11.02 -3.29 14.29
N LYS A 132 -10.59 -2.10 13.86
CA LYS A 132 -9.88 -1.16 14.75
C LYS A 132 -10.74 -0.65 15.90
N ALA A 133 -12.03 -0.42 15.63
CA ALA A 133 -12.97 0.02 16.66
C ALA A 133 -13.24 -1.11 17.69
N GLU A 134 -13.34 -2.34 17.23
CA GLU A 134 -13.54 -3.52 18.06
C GLU A 134 -12.32 -3.80 18.94
N LYS A 135 -11.11 -3.80 18.37
CA LYS A 135 -9.86 -3.91 19.13
C LYS A 135 -9.71 -2.82 20.20
N ARG A 136 -10.10 -1.57 19.88
CA ARG A 136 -10.12 -0.48 20.87
C ARG A 136 -11.13 -0.68 21.99
N LYS A 137 -12.29 -1.28 21.70
CA LYS A 137 -13.28 -1.63 22.72
C LYS A 137 -12.76 -2.72 23.65
N GLU A 138 -12.21 -3.79 23.09
CA GLU A 138 -11.61 -4.88 23.87
C GLU A 138 -10.46 -4.40 24.76
N GLU A 139 -9.59 -3.54 24.24
CA GLU A 139 -8.48 -2.98 25.01
C GLU A 139 -8.98 -2.12 26.18
N LYS A 140 -10.03 -1.31 25.95
CA LYS A 140 -10.66 -0.52 27.00
C LYS A 140 -11.33 -1.41 28.07
N GLU A 141 -11.92 -2.51 27.63
CA GLU A 141 -12.56 -3.46 28.54
C GLU A 141 -11.54 -4.24 29.37
N LYS A 142 -10.43 -4.68 28.76
CA LYS A 142 -9.29 -5.27 29.46
C LYS A 142 -8.69 -4.31 30.49
N LYS A 143 -8.49 -3.03 30.14
CA LYS A 143 -8.03 -2.00 31.07
C LYS A 143 -9.02 -1.71 32.20
N LYS A 144 -10.34 -1.80 31.94
CA LYS A 144 -11.38 -1.70 32.98
C LYS A 144 -11.38 -2.91 33.92
N LYS A 145 -11.21 -4.12 33.40
CA LYS A 145 -11.12 -5.36 34.21
C LYS A 145 -9.85 -5.35 35.07
N GLN A 146 -8.73 -4.87 34.52
CA GLN A 146 -7.47 -4.76 35.27
C GLN A 146 -7.52 -3.71 36.37
N LYS A 147 -8.29 -2.61 36.21
CA LYS A 147 -8.57 -1.65 37.31
C LYS A 147 -9.58 -2.12 38.34
N ARG A 148 -10.41 -3.12 38.01
CA ARG A 148 -11.35 -3.75 38.99
C ARG A 148 -10.77 -4.95 39.70
N GLY A 149 -9.61 -5.45 39.30
CA GLY A 149 -8.87 -6.52 39.94
C GLY A 149 -8.03 -5.98 41.09
N GLY A 150 -8.63 -6.00 42.29
CA GLY A 150 -7.96 -6.13 43.58
C GLY A 150 -6.99 -5.02 43.99
N THR A 151 -7.51 -4.05 44.75
CA THR A 151 -6.71 -3.37 45.79
C THR A 151 -6.30 -4.43 46.82
N VAL A 152 -5.08 -4.95 46.73
CA VAL A 152 -4.50 -5.74 47.81
C VAL A 152 -4.04 -4.76 48.86
N GLU A 153 -4.81 -4.70 49.98
CA GLU A 153 -4.43 -3.96 51.17
C GLU A 153 -3.27 -4.71 51.86
N VAL A 154 -2.05 -4.21 51.67
CA VAL A 154 -0.89 -4.71 52.40
C VAL A 154 -0.93 -4.10 53.80
N ARG A 155 -1.47 -4.84 54.78
CA ARG A 155 -1.33 -4.47 56.20
C ARG A 155 0.10 -4.73 56.67
N LYS A 156 0.77 -3.68 57.17
CA LYS A 156 2.04 -3.81 57.89
C LYS A 156 1.84 -4.69 59.10
N ILE A 157 2.50 -5.82 59.14
CA ILE A 157 2.67 -6.59 60.38
C ILE A 157 3.74 -5.85 61.21
N ALA A 158 3.32 -5.27 62.28
CA ALA A 158 4.24 -4.73 63.29
C ALA A 158 5.03 -5.92 63.89
N LYS A 159 6.32 -5.90 63.71
CA LYS A 159 7.22 -6.79 64.45
C LYS A 159 7.67 -6.04 65.68
N ASP A 160 7.11 -6.46 66.81
CA ASP A 160 7.69 -6.20 68.11
C ASP A 160 9.01 -6.97 68.22
N TRP A 161 10.08 -6.22 68.39
CA TRP A 161 11.33 -6.75 68.88
C TRP A 161 11.66 -6.00 70.14
N GLU A 162 11.27 -6.55 71.30
CA GLU A 162 11.95 -6.29 72.55
C GLU A 162 13.07 -7.33 72.72
N ILE A 163 14.20 -6.88 73.07
CA ILE A 163 15.39 -7.15 73.86
C ILE A 163 16.65 -6.98 73.07
#